data_5809e06d00c07f60c07f985b0984df03
#
_entry.id   5809e06d00c07f60c07f985b0984df03
#
_cell.length_a   1.000
_cell.length_b   1.000
_cell.length_c   1.000
_cell.angle_alpha   90.00
_cell.angle_beta   90.00
_cell.angle_gamma   90.00
#
_symmetry.space_group_name_H-M   'P 1'
#
loop_
_entity.id
_entity.type
_entity.pdbx_description
1 polymer ?
#
loop_
_entity_poly.entity_id
_entity_poly.type
_entity_poly.pdbx_seq_one_letter_code
_entity_poly.pdbx_strand_id
1 'polypeptide(L)'
;MYFNFVKEQSEVAKMKIGFVGAGRVGSTIAFTCLQQLDVEEIALVDIMENLAIGEAMDLAHAAAGLGKYPEIVGGSDYSILEGSDIVVVTAGSARKPGMSRLDLAMKNAGIIKDVARKIMESSPESKILVITNPVDLMTYVMWKESGKSRNEVFGMGNMLDSMRLKRTLHELGVKNINKAWILGEHGDSMFISRTLIDAENVPELEKVLSEVRFVAAEVIKRKGATFYGPAIAAYRMINAVLNNTKEEMPASVILKGEFGFSDVSVGVPAIIGKNGVEKIVEYPLDPQDMENLRNSVKLLKERLKELGY
;
A
#
# COMPACT_ATOMS: atom_id res chain seq x y z
N MET A 1 7.88 15.22 54.89
CA MET A 1 7.61 16.08 53.72
C MET A 1 7.87 15.25 52.48
N TYR A 2 6.87 14.49 52.00
CA TYR A 2 6.99 13.63 50.82
C TYR A 2 6.57 14.47 49.62
N PHE A 3 7.51 14.74 48.72
CA PHE A 3 7.23 15.35 47.44
C PHE A 3 6.57 14.30 46.52
N ASN A 4 5.28 14.45 46.30
CA ASN A 4 4.56 13.77 45.22
C ASN A 4 5.02 14.39 43.88
N PHE A 5 5.94 13.72 43.19
CA PHE A 5 6.12 13.94 41.76
C PHE A 5 4.99 13.24 41.02
N VAL A 6 3.90 13.96 40.76
CA VAL A 6 2.95 13.61 39.72
C VAL A 6 3.72 13.83 38.40
N LYS A 7 4.24 12.74 37.83
CA LYS A 7 4.59 12.75 36.40
C LYS A 7 3.29 13.01 35.63
N GLU A 8 3.15 14.20 35.08
CA GLU A 8 2.29 14.39 33.91
C GLU A 8 2.81 13.42 32.84
N GLN A 9 2.16 12.28 32.71
CA GLN A 9 2.27 11.45 31.53
C GLN A 9 1.56 12.27 30.44
N SER A 10 2.34 12.95 29.60
CA SER A 10 1.86 13.31 28.27
C SER A 10 1.29 12.00 27.69
N GLU A 11 0.00 11.98 27.35
CA GLU A 11 -0.56 10.89 26.56
C GLU A 11 0.25 10.82 25.26
N VAL A 12 1.23 9.93 25.24
CA VAL A 12 1.90 9.55 24.01
C VAL A 12 0.80 8.88 23.20
N ALA A 13 0.43 9.48 22.08
CA ALA A 13 -0.61 8.95 21.21
C ALA A 13 -0.22 7.49 20.89
N LYS A 14 -1.06 6.55 21.29
CA LYS A 14 -0.83 5.13 21.09
C LYS A 14 -0.85 4.82 19.61
N MET A 15 0.23 4.26 19.07
CA MET A 15 0.30 3.86 17.67
C MET A 15 -0.43 2.54 17.48
N LYS A 16 -1.54 2.58 16.72
CA LYS A 16 -2.35 1.41 16.39
C LYS A 16 -2.45 1.19 14.88
N ILE A 17 -2.20 -0.04 14.46
CA ILE A 17 -2.34 -0.46 13.06
C ILE A 17 -3.48 -1.48 12.96
N GLY A 18 -4.50 -1.18 12.15
CA GLY A 18 -5.54 -2.11 11.78
C GLY A 18 -5.22 -2.81 10.45
N PHE A 19 -5.58 -4.08 10.34
CA PHE A 19 -5.48 -4.86 9.11
C PHE A 19 -6.82 -5.45 8.77
N VAL A 20 -7.26 -5.29 7.51
CA VAL A 20 -8.41 -5.98 6.95
C VAL A 20 -7.90 -6.98 5.92
N GLY A 21 -7.90 -8.25 6.32
CA GLY A 21 -7.28 -9.38 5.65
C GLY A 21 -6.05 -9.89 6.41
N ALA A 22 -6.18 -11.03 7.08
CA ALA A 22 -5.12 -11.71 7.83
C ALA A 22 -4.41 -12.82 7.01
N GLY A 23 -4.57 -12.80 5.68
CA GLY A 23 -3.86 -13.73 4.80
C GLY A 23 -2.36 -13.42 4.72
N ARG A 24 -1.61 -14.20 3.90
CA ARG A 24 -0.14 -14.12 3.79
C ARG A 24 0.42 -12.69 3.64
N VAL A 25 -0.26 -11.82 2.92
CA VAL A 25 0.22 -10.45 2.72
C VAL A 25 -0.01 -9.63 3.99
N GLY A 26 -1.23 -9.66 4.55
CA GLY A 26 -1.58 -8.89 5.75
C GLY A 26 -0.74 -9.29 6.95
N SER A 27 -0.64 -10.58 7.24
CA SER A 27 0.17 -11.09 8.37
C SER A 27 1.67 -10.81 8.19
N THR A 28 2.21 -10.89 6.96
CA THR A 28 3.61 -10.53 6.72
C THR A 28 3.86 -9.02 6.90
N ILE A 29 2.92 -8.16 6.50
CA ILE A 29 3.02 -6.71 6.75
C ILE A 29 2.98 -6.46 8.26
N ALA A 30 2.03 -7.06 8.98
CA ALA A 30 1.89 -6.93 10.43
C ALA A 30 3.18 -7.35 11.16
N PHE A 31 3.76 -8.49 10.79
CA PHE A 31 5.04 -8.98 11.32
C PHE A 31 6.20 -8.01 11.01
N THR A 32 6.24 -7.45 9.79
CA THR A 32 7.27 -6.48 9.43
C THR A 32 7.14 -5.20 10.26
N CYS A 33 5.92 -4.70 10.46
CA CYS A 33 5.66 -3.54 11.31
C CYS A 33 6.04 -3.82 12.77
N LEU A 34 5.68 -4.99 13.30
CA LEU A 34 6.06 -5.43 14.65
C LEU A 34 7.58 -5.41 14.87
N GLN A 35 8.35 -5.84 13.88
CA GLN A 35 9.81 -5.84 13.96
C GLN A 35 10.41 -4.42 13.88
N GLN A 36 9.87 -3.56 13.02
CA GLN A 36 10.50 -2.31 12.60
C GLN A 36 9.95 -1.07 13.31
N LEU A 37 8.77 -1.17 13.95
CA LEU A 37 8.09 -0.05 14.61
C LEU A 37 7.87 -0.36 16.08
N ASP A 38 7.71 0.69 16.86
CA ASP A 38 7.28 0.60 18.25
C ASP A 38 5.76 0.85 18.32
N VAL A 39 5.01 -0.11 17.78
CA VAL A 39 3.54 -0.10 17.81
C VAL A 39 3.03 -0.61 19.14
N GLU A 40 1.93 -0.03 19.63
CA GLU A 40 1.29 -0.42 20.88
C GLU A 40 0.10 -1.35 20.67
N GLU A 41 -0.53 -1.28 19.49
CA GLU A 41 -1.65 -2.15 19.14
C GLU A 41 -1.59 -2.58 17.66
N ILE A 42 -1.89 -3.86 17.43
CA ILE A 42 -2.12 -4.44 16.10
C ILE A 42 -3.46 -5.19 16.12
N ALA A 43 -4.38 -4.80 15.22
CA ALA A 43 -5.67 -5.46 15.08
C ALA A 43 -5.77 -6.13 13.69
N LEU A 44 -6.11 -7.43 13.65
CA LEU A 44 -6.28 -8.19 12.42
C LEU A 44 -7.74 -8.62 12.27
N VAL A 45 -8.42 -8.15 11.23
CA VAL A 45 -9.77 -8.56 10.88
C VAL A 45 -9.74 -9.45 9.64
N ASP A 46 -10.40 -10.61 9.71
CA ASP A 46 -10.61 -11.48 8.55
C ASP A 46 -11.99 -12.16 8.63
N ILE A 47 -12.58 -12.45 7.47
CA ILE A 47 -13.81 -13.26 7.40
C ILE A 47 -13.60 -14.67 7.95
N MET A 48 -12.36 -15.16 7.91
CA MET A 48 -11.91 -16.38 8.54
C MET A 48 -11.42 -16.07 9.96
N GLU A 49 -12.34 -15.92 10.89
CA GLU A 49 -12.05 -15.49 12.27
C GLU A 49 -10.90 -16.26 12.94
N ASN A 50 -10.94 -17.60 12.82
CA ASN A 50 -9.88 -18.45 13.40
C ASN A 50 -8.49 -18.18 12.80
N LEU A 51 -8.43 -17.78 11.51
CA LEU A 51 -7.16 -17.38 10.89
C LEU A 51 -6.64 -16.10 11.54
N ALA A 52 -7.48 -15.08 11.68
CA ALA A 52 -7.08 -13.80 12.29
C ALA A 52 -6.65 -13.98 13.74
N ILE A 53 -7.36 -14.80 14.52
CA ILE A 53 -7.00 -15.14 15.90
C ILE A 53 -5.65 -15.87 15.94
N GLY A 54 -5.46 -16.88 15.08
CA GLY A 54 -4.21 -17.64 15.03
C GLY A 54 -3.00 -16.79 14.66
N GLU A 55 -3.14 -15.91 13.66
CA GLU A 55 -2.09 -14.96 13.27
C GLU A 55 -1.77 -13.96 14.39
N ALA A 56 -2.80 -13.46 15.11
CA ALA A 56 -2.59 -12.57 16.25
C ALA A 56 -1.82 -13.27 17.39
N MET A 57 -2.14 -14.51 17.70
CA MET A 57 -1.43 -15.30 18.71
C MET A 57 0.03 -15.55 18.33
N ASP A 58 0.30 -15.91 17.08
CA ASP A 58 1.67 -16.17 16.61
C ASP A 58 2.50 -14.88 16.57
N LEU A 59 1.90 -13.76 16.14
CA LEU A 59 2.54 -12.45 16.23
C LEU A 59 2.87 -12.04 17.67
N ALA A 60 2.00 -12.35 18.62
CA ALA A 60 2.26 -12.06 20.05
C ALA A 60 3.44 -12.88 20.59
N HIS A 61 3.60 -14.14 20.17
CA HIS A 61 4.78 -14.94 20.49
C HIS A 61 6.05 -14.33 19.89
N ALA A 62 5.99 -13.90 18.62
CA ALA A 62 7.11 -13.24 17.97
C ALA A 62 7.48 -11.91 18.67
N ALA A 63 6.49 -11.12 19.08
CA ALA A 63 6.68 -9.89 19.84
C ALA A 63 7.45 -10.14 21.15
N ALA A 64 7.05 -11.14 21.90
CA ALA A 64 7.73 -11.53 23.14
C ALA A 64 9.19 -11.93 22.89
N GLY A 65 9.46 -12.64 21.77
CA GLY A 65 10.83 -12.96 21.33
C GLY A 65 11.68 -11.74 21.00
N LEU A 66 11.04 -10.63 20.60
CA LEU A 66 11.69 -9.34 20.34
C LEU A 66 11.78 -8.45 21.60
N GLY A 67 11.26 -8.90 22.74
CA GLY A 67 11.16 -8.10 23.97
C GLY A 67 10.10 -6.99 23.88
N LYS A 68 9.13 -7.12 22.97
CA LYS A 68 8.02 -6.18 22.77
C LYS A 68 6.72 -6.81 23.25
N TYR A 69 5.80 -6.02 23.78
CA TYR A 69 4.53 -6.50 24.31
C TYR A 69 3.34 -5.60 23.88
N PRO A 70 3.16 -5.34 22.56
CA PRO A 70 1.98 -4.64 22.10
C PRO A 70 0.72 -5.47 22.32
N GLU A 71 -0.43 -4.82 22.38
CA GLU A 71 -1.70 -5.53 22.30
C GLU A 71 -1.91 -6.02 20.86
N ILE A 72 -2.12 -7.34 20.67
CA ILE A 72 -2.35 -7.92 19.35
C ILE A 72 -3.63 -8.73 19.40
N VAL A 73 -4.63 -8.28 18.64
CA VAL A 73 -5.95 -8.91 18.61
C VAL A 73 -6.31 -9.35 17.20
N GLY A 74 -7.02 -10.47 17.09
CA GLY A 74 -7.54 -11.00 15.83
C GLY A 74 -9.00 -11.39 15.95
N GLY A 75 -9.80 -11.22 14.91
CA GLY A 75 -11.20 -11.59 14.90
C GLY A 75 -11.89 -11.31 13.58
N SER A 76 -13.21 -11.42 13.57
CA SER A 76 -14.07 -11.09 12.43
C SER A 76 -14.85 -9.78 12.63
N ASP A 77 -14.86 -9.25 13.86
CA ASP A 77 -15.55 -8.01 14.20
C ASP A 77 -14.65 -6.80 13.90
N TYR A 78 -15.17 -5.88 13.12
CA TYR A 78 -14.47 -4.63 12.76
C TYR A 78 -14.32 -3.65 13.92
N SER A 79 -15.06 -3.81 15.01
CA SER A 79 -14.93 -2.96 16.22
C SER A 79 -13.50 -2.96 16.79
N ILE A 80 -12.74 -4.04 16.59
CA ILE A 80 -11.33 -4.11 17.02
C ILE A 80 -10.41 -3.12 16.26
N LEU A 81 -10.88 -2.51 15.16
CA LEU A 81 -10.15 -1.47 14.42
C LEU A 81 -10.30 -0.07 15.03
N GLU A 82 -11.22 0.12 15.99
CA GLU A 82 -11.45 1.41 16.63
C GLU A 82 -10.15 2.04 17.12
N GLY A 83 -9.96 3.32 16.83
CA GLY A 83 -8.75 4.05 17.23
C GLY A 83 -7.49 3.76 16.42
N SER A 84 -7.58 3.01 15.30
CA SER A 84 -6.44 2.80 14.41
C SER A 84 -6.00 4.10 13.74
N ASP A 85 -4.68 4.40 13.76
CA ASP A 85 -4.09 5.51 13.01
C ASP A 85 -4.14 5.26 11.51
N ILE A 86 -3.93 3.99 11.14
CA ILE A 86 -3.97 3.52 9.76
C ILE A 86 -4.60 2.13 9.67
N VAL A 87 -5.48 1.93 8.68
CA VAL A 87 -6.04 0.63 8.33
C VAL A 87 -5.45 0.17 7.00
N VAL A 88 -4.83 -0.99 6.99
CA VAL A 88 -4.21 -1.63 5.82
C VAL A 88 -5.17 -2.65 5.24
N VAL A 89 -5.60 -2.46 3.99
CA VAL A 89 -6.59 -3.32 3.34
C VAL A 89 -5.91 -4.27 2.37
N THR A 90 -5.84 -5.54 2.76
CA THR A 90 -5.35 -6.65 1.94
C THR A 90 -6.46 -7.64 1.57
N ALA A 91 -7.67 -7.43 2.10
CA ALA A 91 -8.83 -8.26 1.83
C ALA A 91 -9.18 -8.24 0.34
N GLY A 92 -9.29 -9.41 -0.24
CA GLY A 92 -9.62 -9.57 -1.65
C GLY A 92 -9.50 -11.01 -2.11
N SER A 93 -10.05 -11.30 -3.27
CA SER A 93 -9.92 -12.60 -3.92
C SER A 93 -8.64 -12.64 -4.74
N ALA A 94 -7.88 -13.73 -4.63
CA ALA A 94 -6.80 -14.02 -5.58
C ALA A 94 -7.37 -14.40 -6.96
N ARG A 95 -6.61 -14.08 -8.01
CA ARG A 95 -6.98 -14.47 -9.38
C ARG A 95 -6.96 -16.00 -9.50
N LYS A 96 -8.06 -16.57 -9.94
CA LYS A 96 -8.18 -18.01 -10.22
C LYS A 96 -7.87 -18.31 -11.69
N PRO A 97 -7.43 -19.53 -12.04
CA PRO A 97 -7.33 -19.97 -13.43
C PRO A 97 -8.65 -19.74 -14.18
N GLY A 98 -8.59 -19.17 -15.38
CA GLY A 98 -9.77 -18.87 -16.19
C GLY A 98 -10.47 -17.54 -15.86
N MET A 99 -10.13 -16.87 -14.76
CA MET A 99 -10.70 -15.56 -14.39
C MET A 99 -10.01 -14.45 -15.18
N SER A 100 -10.79 -13.59 -15.83
CA SER A 100 -10.26 -12.38 -16.48
C SER A 100 -9.81 -11.35 -15.43
N ARG A 101 -9.06 -10.33 -15.86
CA ARG A 101 -8.69 -9.19 -14.98
C ARG A 101 -9.92 -8.38 -14.58
N LEU A 102 -10.89 -8.25 -15.48
CA LEU A 102 -12.14 -7.55 -15.20
C LEU A 102 -12.97 -8.28 -14.17
N ASP A 103 -13.14 -9.61 -14.29
CA ASP A 103 -13.86 -10.42 -13.29
C ASP A 103 -13.25 -10.28 -11.90
N LEU A 104 -11.91 -10.28 -11.82
CA LEU A 104 -11.21 -10.04 -10.56
C LEU A 104 -11.49 -8.64 -10.02
N ALA A 105 -11.44 -7.63 -10.87
CA ALA A 105 -11.70 -6.25 -10.49
C ALA A 105 -13.13 -6.05 -9.99
N MET A 106 -14.13 -6.61 -10.69
CA MET A 106 -15.54 -6.55 -10.27
C MET A 106 -15.75 -7.23 -8.92
N LYS A 107 -15.19 -8.43 -8.75
CA LYS A 107 -15.28 -9.16 -7.49
C LYS A 107 -14.65 -8.40 -6.32
N ASN A 108 -13.43 -7.89 -6.52
CA ASN A 108 -12.73 -7.16 -5.48
C ASN A 108 -13.36 -5.78 -5.22
N ALA A 109 -13.93 -5.11 -6.22
CA ALA A 109 -14.70 -3.89 -6.01
C ALA A 109 -15.88 -4.12 -5.05
N GLY A 110 -16.62 -5.23 -5.20
CA GLY A 110 -17.68 -5.61 -4.27
C GLY A 110 -17.17 -5.81 -2.83
N ILE A 111 -16.02 -6.47 -2.68
CA ILE A 111 -15.38 -6.66 -1.36
C ILE A 111 -14.95 -5.30 -0.78
N ILE A 112 -14.29 -4.45 -1.57
CA ILE A 112 -13.81 -3.13 -1.10
C ILE A 112 -14.97 -2.21 -0.71
N LYS A 113 -16.12 -2.25 -1.39
CA LYS A 113 -17.34 -1.51 -0.99
C LYS A 113 -17.79 -1.90 0.42
N ASP A 114 -17.89 -3.20 0.72
CA ASP A 114 -18.28 -3.67 2.06
C ASP A 114 -17.23 -3.31 3.12
N VAL A 115 -15.95 -3.48 2.80
CA VAL A 115 -14.83 -3.11 3.68
C VAL A 115 -14.82 -1.62 3.98
N ALA A 116 -15.00 -0.76 2.97
CA ALA A 116 -15.03 0.69 3.15
C ALA A 116 -16.13 1.10 4.13
N ARG A 117 -17.36 0.59 3.95
CA ARG A 117 -18.48 0.86 4.85
C ARG A 117 -18.15 0.46 6.29
N LYS A 118 -17.64 -0.75 6.51
CA LYS A 118 -17.30 -1.29 7.84
C LYS A 118 -16.16 -0.50 8.51
N ILE A 119 -15.14 -0.08 7.76
CA ILE A 119 -14.07 0.79 8.29
C ILE A 119 -14.67 2.12 8.75
N MET A 120 -15.56 2.72 7.97
CA MET A 120 -16.19 4.00 8.33
C MET A 120 -17.11 3.88 9.55
N GLU A 121 -17.71 2.72 9.80
CA GLU A 121 -18.49 2.44 11.02
C GLU A 121 -17.62 2.25 12.26
N SER A 122 -16.40 1.69 12.12
CA SER A 122 -15.55 1.28 13.25
C SER A 122 -14.34 2.19 13.49
N SER A 123 -13.73 2.72 12.45
CA SER A 123 -12.49 3.52 12.53
C SER A 123 -12.49 4.68 11.50
N PRO A 124 -13.44 5.61 11.59
CA PRO A 124 -13.63 6.68 10.59
C PRO A 124 -12.44 7.64 10.49
N GLU A 125 -11.63 7.78 11.54
CA GLU A 125 -10.50 8.71 11.56
C GLU A 125 -9.21 8.13 10.98
N SER A 126 -9.15 6.80 10.79
CA SER A 126 -7.95 6.12 10.29
C SER A 126 -7.59 6.56 8.86
N LYS A 127 -6.30 6.58 8.53
CA LYS A 127 -5.86 6.62 7.13
C LYS A 127 -6.03 5.22 6.53
N ILE A 128 -6.26 5.12 5.22
CA ILE A 128 -6.50 3.83 4.57
C ILE A 128 -5.41 3.58 3.52
N LEU A 129 -4.64 2.51 3.74
CA LEU A 129 -3.65 2.01 2.77
C LEU A 129 -4.20 0.77 2.06
N VAL A 130 -4.42 0.88 0.75
CA VAL A 130 -4.95 -0.21 -0.07
C VAL A 130 -3.81 -1.02 -0.68
N ILE A 131 -3.86 -2.33 -0.50
CA ILE A 131 -2.91 -3.31 -1.07
C ILE A 131 -3.63 -4.24 -2.08
N THR A 132 -4.94 -4.37 -1.93
CA THR A 132 -5.78 -5.27 -2.75
C THR A 132 -5.71 -4.92 -4.24
N ASN A 133 -5.43 -5.91 -5.08
CA ASN A 133 -5.35 -5.75 -6.52
C ASN A 133 -6.71 -5.92 -7.24
N PRO A 134 -6.90 -5.20 -8.37
CA PRO A 134 -6.01 -4.20 -9.00
C PRO A 134 -5.94 -2.91 -8.16
N VAL A 135 -4.76 -2.59 -7.62
CA VAL A 135 -4.65 -1.61 -6.53
C VAL A 135 -5.13 -0.21 -6.91
N ASP A 136 -4.87 0.27 -8.12
CA ASP A 136 -5.31 1.60 -8.55
C ASP A 136 -6.84 1.69 -8.58
N LEU A 137 -7.50 0.66 -9.13
CA LEU A 137 -8.96 0.59 -9.15
C LEU A 137 -9.53 0.45 -7.73
N MET A 138 -8.93 -0.40 -6.91
CA MET A 138 -9.40 -0.61 -5.53
C MET A 138 -9.18 0.60 -4.64
N THR A 139 -8.12 1.36 -4.84
CA THR A 139 -7.88 2.64 -4.17
C THR A 139 -8.96 3.67 -4.54
N TYR A 140 -9.32 3.74 -5.81
CA TYR A 140 -10.39 4.62 -6.27
C TYR A 140 -11.75 4.22 -5.67
N VAL A 141 -12.09 2.93 -5.72
CA VAL A 141 -13.33 2.38 -5.13
C VAL A 141 -13.37 2.66 -3.62
N MET A 142 -12.29 2.40 -2.90
CA MET A 142 -12.17 2.69 -1.47
C MET A 142 -12.43 4.15 -1.17
N TRP A 143 -11.82 5.05 -1.93
CA TRP A 143 -12.03 6.49 -1.77
C TRP A 143 -13.49 6.90 -1.99
N LYS A 144 -14.12 6.45 -3.08
CA LYS A 144 -15.53 6.79 -3.39
C LYS A 144 -16.49 6.25 -2.34
N GLU A 145 -16.32 5.01 -1.91
CA GLU A 145 -17.25 4.34 -1.00
C GLU A 145 -17.06 4.76 0.47
N SER A 146 -15.85 5.13 0.87
CA SER A 146 -15.60 5.64 2.22
C SER A 146 -16.01 7.10 2.42
N GLY A 147 -16.11 7.89 1.35
CA GLY A 147 -16.36 9.32 1.44
C GLY A 147 -15.23 10.14 2.09
N LYS A 148 -14.09 9.52 2.37
CA LYS A 148 -12.93 10.19 2.97
C LYS A 148 -12.30 11.22 2.03
N SER A 149 -11.52 12.13 2.60
CA SER A 149 -10.64 12.99 1.81
C SER A 149 -9.72 12.13 0.93
N ARG A 150 -9.44 12.57 -0.31
CA ARG A 150 -8.52 11.88 -1.22
C ARG A 150 -7.10 11.70 -0.65
N ASN A 151 -6.76 12.51 0.33
CA ASN A 151 -5.45 12.45 0.99
C ASN A 151 -5.37 11.29 2.00
N GLU A 152 -6.50 10.84 2.50
CA GLU A 152 -6.57 9.80 3.54
C GLU A 152 -6.66 8.38 2.96
N VAL A 153 -6.83 8.25 1.63
CA VAL A 153 -6.91 6.96 0.95
C VAL A 153 -5.86 6.89 -0.15
N PHE A 154 -4.97 5.92 -0.06
CA PHE A 154 -3.88 5.72 -1.02
C PHE A 154 -3.54 4.24 -1.15
N GLY A 155 -2.89 3.87 -2.25
CA GLY A 155 -2.51 2.50 -2.55
C GLY A 155 -1.01 2.30 -2.65
N MET A 156 -0.54 1.09 -2.36
CA MET A 156 0.88 0.77 -2.41
C MET A 156 1.45 0.81 -3.83
N GLY A 157 0.75 0.27 -4.81
CA GLY A 157 1.05 0.35 -6.25
C GLY A 157 2.53 0.24 -6.61
N ASN A 158 3.01 1.25 -7.32
CA ASN A 158 4.35 1.28 -7.92
C ASN A 158 5.51 1.37 -6.92
N MET A 159 5.25 1.51 -5.62
CA MET A 159 6.31 1.42 -4.61
C MET A 159 7.02 0.06 -4.68
N LEU A 160 6.24 -1.03 -4.78
CA LEU A 160 6.79 -2.37 -4.94
C LEU A 160 7.54 -2.53 -6.27
N ASP A 161 6.99 -2.00 -7.37
CA ASP A 161 7.62 -2.11 -8.69
C ASP A 161 8.93 -1.33 -8.74
N SER A 162 8.99 -0.18 -8.09
CA SER A 162 10.22 0.62 -7.96
C SER A 162 11.29 -0.09 -7.13
N MET A 163 10.90 -0.87 -6.11
CA MET A 163 11.84 -1.72 -5.37
C MET A 163 12.39 -2.86 -6.25
N ARG A 164 11.54 -3.47 -7.09
CA ARG A 164 11.95 -4.47 -8.07
C ARG A 164 12.90 -3.86 -9.10
N LEU A 165 12.58 -2.68 -9.61
CA LEU A 165 13.43 -1.93 -10.53
C LEU A 165 14.83 -1.70 -9.93
N LYS A 166 14.92 -1.20 -8.69
CA LYS A 166 16.21 -1.01 -8.01
C LYS A 166 17.00 -2.31 -7.92
N ARG A 167 16.34 -3.42 -7.60
CA ARG A 167 16.99 -4.73 -7.55
C ARG A 167 17.49 -5.18 -8.92
N THR A 168 16.67 -5.07 -9.96
CA THR A 168 17.04 -5.43 -11.35
C THR A 168 18.21 -4.59 -11.83
N LEU A 169 18.21 -3.27 -11.61
CA LEU A 169 19.33 -2.40 -11.97
C LEU A 169 20.62 -2.81 -11.26
N HIS A 170 20.55 -3.13 -9.97
CA HIS A 170 21.70 -3.63 -9.21
C HIS A 170 22.26 -4.93 -9.79
N GLU A 171 21.40 -5.88 -10.18
CA GLU A 171 21.81 -7.16 -10.80
C GLU A 171 22.44 -6.97 -12.18
N LEU A 172 22.04 -5.93 -12.89
CA LEU A 172 22.64 -5.51 -14.17
C LEU A 172 23.93 -4.70 -14.01
N GLY A 173 24.43 -4.54 -12.77
CA GLY A 173 25.68 -3.84 -12.49
C GLY A 173 25.59 -2.31 -12.44
N VAL A 174 24.38 -1.75 -12.45
CA VAL A 174 24.17 -0.30 -12.30
C VAL A 174 24.60 0.13 -10.91
N LYS A 175 25.34 1.24 -10.84
CA LYS A 175 25.87 1.81 -9.58
C LYS A 175 25.17 3.10 -9.23
N ASN A 176 25.33 3.52 -7.97
CA ASN A 176 24.85 4.80 -7.45
C ASN A 176 23.33 5.04 -7.74
N ILE A 177 22.50 4.02 -7.46
CA ILE A 177 21.05 4.08 -7.68
C ILE A 177 20.41 4.90 -6.56
N ASN A 178 20.36 6.22 -6.70
CA ASN A 178 19.75 7.14 -5.75
C ASN A 178 18.23 7.10 -5.88
N LYS A 179 17.71 7.27 -7.11
CA LYS A 179 16.30 7.22 -7.43
C LYS A 179 16.07 6.33 -8.66
N ALA A 180 15.06 5.48 -8.61
CA ALA A 180 14.61 4.69 -9.75
C ALA A 180 13.15 4.34 -9.53
N TRP A 181 12.24 5.02 -10.24
CA TRP A 181 10.81 4.89 -10.01
C TRP A 181 10.05 4.41 -11.24
N ILE A 182 9.11 3.54 -10.95
CA ILE A 182 8.06 3.12 -11.88
C ILE A 182 6.81 3.92 -11.55
N LEU A 183 6.13 4.42 -12.56
CA LEU A 183 4.90 5.19 -12.49
C LEU A 183 3.81 4.55 -13.34
N GLY A 184 2.61 5.13 -13.31
CA GLY A 184 1.46 4.68 -14.08
C GLY A 184 0.61 3.66 -13.36
N GLU A 185 -0.14 2.85 -14.10
CA GLU A 185 -0.93 1.74 -13.56
C GLU A 185 -0.02 0.67 -12.95
N HIS A 186 -0.37 0.15 -11.78
CA HIS A 186 0.29 -1.05 -11.23
C HIS A 186 -0.15 -2.30 -12.03
N GLY A 187 0.31 -2.40 -13.27
CA GLY A 187 -0.09 -3.44 -14.20
C GLY A 187 0.68 -3.37 -15.52
N ASP A 188 -0.04 -3.62 -16.64
CA ASP A 188 0.61 -3.75 -17.95
C ASP A 188 1.11 -2.42 -18.51
N SER A 189 0.50 -1.29 -18.13
CA SER A 189 0.88 0.04 -18.61
C SER A 189 1.84 0.79 -17.66
N MET A 190 2.39 0.12 -16.63
CA MET A 190 3.47 0.72 -15.83
C MET A 190 4.69 1.03 -16.68
N PHE A 191 5.40 2.09 -16.35
CA PHE A 191 6.60 2.52 -17.05
C PHE A 191 7.70 2.99 -16.10
N ILE A 192 8.95 2.83 -16.50
CA ILE A 192 10.10 3.41 -15.80
C ILE A 192 10.18 4.88 -16.20
N SER A 193 10.07 5.79 -15.22
CA SER A 193 10.19 7.21 -15.51
C SER A 193 11.64 7.58 -15.86
N ARG A 194 11.83 8.11 -17.08
CA ARG A 194 13.11 8.65 -17.53
C ARG A 194 13.54 9.85 -16.70
N THR A 195 12.56 10.66 -16.31
CA THR A 195 12.76 11.84 -15.46
C THR A 195 13.18 11.49 -14.04
N LEU A 196 12.72 10.34 -13.51
CA LEU A 196 12.86 9.96 -12.10
C LEU A 196 13.80 8.78 -11.89
N ILE A 197 14.76 8.61 -12.81
CA ILE A 197 15.88 7.69 -12.66
C ILE A 197 17.17 8.49 -12.46
N ASP A 198 17.77 8.31 -11.29
CA ASP A 198 19.07 8.89 -10.90
C ASP A 198 19.99 7.73 -10.55
N ALA A 199 20.73 7.27 -11.55
CA ALA A 199 21.67 6.17 -11.48
C ALA A 199 22.68 6.25 -12.65
N GLU A 200 23.85 5.64 -12.48
CA GLU A 200 24.89 5.65 -13.49
C GLU A 200 24.79 4.45 -14.45
N ASN A 201 25.03 4.68 -15.74
CA ASN A 201 25.11 3.63 -16.76
C ASN A 201 23.85 2.74 -16.84
N VAL A 202 22.67 3.37 -16.79
CA VAL A 202 21.39 2.67 -16.88
C VAL A 202 21.24 2.05 -18.26
N PRO A 203 20.93 0.74 -18.37
CA PRO A 203 20.66 0.09 -19.64
C PRO A 203 19.39 0.62 -20.31
N GLU A 204 19.10 0.13 -21.52
CA GLU A 204 17.86 0.44 -22.23
C GLU A 204 16.62 0.12 -21.37
N LEU A 205 15.79 1.12 -21.06
CA LEU A 205 14.72 1.03 -20.09
C LEU A 205 13.65 0.00 -20.44
N GLU A 206 13.36 -0.21 -21.72
CA GLU A 206 12.39 -1.21 -22.17
C GLU A 206 12.82 -2.64 -21.79
N LYS A 207 14.11 -2.96 -21.92
CA LYS A 207 14.67 -4.24 -21.49
C LYS A 207 14.61 -4.39 -19.99
N VAL A 208 14.99 -3.35 -19.25
CA VAL A 208 14.91 -3.36 -17.77
C VAL A 208 13.47 -3.55 -17.31
N LEU A 209 12.49 -2.87 -17.93
CA LEU A 209 11.08 -3.01 -17.60
C LEU A 209 10.56 -4.43 -17.85
N SER A 210 11.00 -5.06 -18.95
CA SER A 210 10.66 -6.45 -19.26
C SER A 210 11.17 -7.40 -18.19
N GLU A 211 12.39 -7.23 -17.70
CA GLU A 211 12.96 -8.02 -16.61
C GLU A 211 12.19 -7.82 -15.29
N VAL A 212 11.83 -6.58 -14.96
CA VAL A 212 11.01 -6.29 -13.76
C VAL A 212 9.67 -7.04 -13.79
N ARG A 213 8.99 -7.03 -14.95
CA ARG A 213 7.74 -7.77 -15.15
C ARG A 213 7.94 -9.28 -15.08
N PHE A 214 9.00 -9.80 -15.71
CA PHE A 214 9.34 -11.22 -15.70
C PHE A 214 9.58 -11.73 -14.27
N VAL A 215 10.42 -11.05 -13.49
CA VAL A 215 10.72 -11.43 -12.10
C VAL A 215 9.45 -11.47 -11.24
N ALA A 216 8.56 -10.50 -11.41
CA ALA A 216 7.29 -10.48 -10.68
C ALA A 216 6.43 -11.73 -10.96
N ALA A 217 6.31 -12.11 -12.23
CA ALA A 217 5.57 -13.30 -12.66
C ALA A 217 6.23 -14.60 -12.17
N GLU A 218 7.55 -14.69 -12.23
CA GLU A 218 8.30 -15.88 -11.78
C GLU A 218 8.18 -16.13 -10.27
N VAL A 219 8.18 -15.08 -9.44
CA VAL A 219 7.95 -15.23 -8.00
C VAL A 219 6.58 -15.87 -7.74
N ILE A 220 5.53 -15.37 -8.40
CA ILE A 220 4.17 -15.91 -8.24
C ILE A 220 4.11 -17.35 -8.73
N LYS A 221 4.68 -17.64 -9.89
CA LYS A 221 4.72 -18.99 -10.47
C LYS A 221 5.41 -20.01 -9.54
N ARG A 222 6.50 -19.62 -8.87
CA ARG A 222 7.32 -20.52 -8.05
C ARG A 222 6.78 -20.73 -6.64
N LYS A 223 6.21 -19.69 -6.00
CA LYS A 223 5.76 -19.77 -4.60
C LYS A 223 4.27 -19.42 -4.38
N GLY A 224 3.53 -19.21 -5.45
CA GLY A 224 2.08 -18.96 -5.44
C GLY A 224 1.67 -17.50 -5.14
N ALA A 225 2.48 -16.75 -4.42
CA ALA A 225 2.22 -15.34 -4.11
C ALA A 225 3.52 -14.59 -3.79
N THR A 226 3.50 -13.28 -3.94
CA THR A 226 4.55 -12.38 -3.43
C THR A 226 4.03 -11.72 -2.15
N PHE A 227 4.83 -11.68 -1.08
CA PHE A 227 4.44 -11.06 0.20
C PHE A 227 5.60 -10.38 0.93
N TYR A 228 6.87 -10.79 0.81
CA TYR A 228 8.00 -10.10 1.46
C TYR A 228 8.25 -8.70 0.88
N GLY A 229 8.30 -8.58 -0.45
CA GLY A 229 8.43 -7.29 -1.12
C GLY A 229 7.26 -6.35 -0.81
N PRO A 230 6.01 -6.81 -0.97
CA PRO A 230 4.84 -6.05 -0.54
C PRO A 230 4.88 -5.62 0.93
N ALA A 231 5.37 -6.48 1.83
CA ALA A 231 5.46 -6.15 3.25
C ALA A 231 6.41 -4.98 3.53
N ILE A 232 7.58 -4.98 2.92
CA ILE A 232 8.53 -3.85 3.06
C ILE A 232 7.97 -2.58 2.39
N ALA A 233 7.35 -2.70 1.21
CA ALA A 233 6.75 -1.54 0.54
C ALA A 233 5.63 -0.91 1.39
N ALA A 234 4.73 -1.72 1.93
CA ALA A 234 3.64 -1.27 2.81
C ALA A 234 4.18 -0.71 4.13
N TYR A 235 5.16 -1.39 4.77
CA TYR A 235 5.81 -0.90 5.97
C TYR A 235 6.36 0.52 5.81
N ARG A 236 7.04 0.83 4.69
CA ARG A 236 7.56 2.19 4.47
C ARG A 236 6.45 3.23 4.41
N MET A 237 5.31 2.91 3.78
CA MET A 237 4.15 3.78 3.75
C MET A 237 3.51 3.95 5.13
N ILE A 238 3.36 2.86 5.88
CA ILE A 238 2.84 2.86 7.26
C ILE A 238 3.76 3.69 8.16
N ASN A 239 5.07 3.47 8.09
CA ASN A 239 6.07 4.24 8.83
C ASN A 239 5.99 5.74 8.52
N ALA A 240 5.76 6.09 7.25
CA ALA A 240 5.62 7.49 6.85
C ALA A 240 4.40 8.16 7.51
N VAL A 241 3.30 7.43 7.67
CA VAL A 241 2.11 7.92 8.38
C VAL A 241 2.37 8.02 9.88
N LEU A 242 2.78 6.93 10.51
CA LEU A 242 2.89 6.85 11.97
C LEU A 242 3.98 7.78 12.52
N ASN A 243 5.14 7.83 11.88
CA ASN A 243 6.27 8.64 12.30
C ASN A 243 6.38 9.99 11.57
N ASN A 244 5.40 10.34 10.74
CA ASN A 244 5.34 11.58 9.98
C ASN A 244 6.65 11.90 9.24
N THR A 245 7.24 10.88 8.60
CA THR A 245 8.56 11.04 7.97
C THR A 245 8.53 11.91 6.73
N LYS A 246 7.35 12.15 6.16
CA LYS A 246 7.14 12.90 4.91
C LYS A 246 8.01 12.35 3.78
N GLU A 247 8.10 11.03 3.70
CA GLU A 247 8.89 10.36 2.68
C GLU A 247 8.23 10.51 1.31
N GLU A 248 9.04 10.88 0.32
CA GLU A 248 8.60 10.92 -1.07
C GLU A 248 8.74 9.53 -1.69
N MET A 249 7.63 9.02 -2.24
CA MET A 249 7.58 7.69 -2.84
C MET A 249 6.51 7.59 -3.92
N PRO A 250 6.61 6.66 -4.88
CA PRO A 250 5.52 6.41 -5.82
C PRO A 250 4.38 5.69 -5.10
N ALA A 251 3.18 6.24 -5.20
CA ALA A 251 1.97 5.71 -4.59
C ALA A 251 0.78 5.83 -5.55
N SER A 252 -0.17 4.92 -5.43
CA SER A 252 -1.46 5.03 -6.12
C SER A 252 -2.31 6.06 -5.39
N VAL A 253 -2.54 7.22 -6.01
CA VAL A 253 -3.21 8.37 -5.39
C VAL A 253 -4.28 8.95 -6.31
N ILE A 254 -5.30 9.58 -5.70
CA ILE A 254 -6.41 10.19 -6.44
C ILE A 254 -5.97 11.55 -7.00
N LEU A 255 -5.98 11.70 -8.32
CA LEU A 255 -5.66 12.94 -8.99
C LEU A 255 -6.89 13.86 -9.06
N LYS A 256 -6.65 15.16 -8.88
CA LYS A 256 -7.66 16.24 -8.98
C LYS A 256 -7.11 17.45 -9.73
N GLY A 257 -6.44 17.22 -10.84
CA GLY A 257 -5.83 18.22 -11.70
C GLY A 257 -4.33 18.01 -11.93
N GLU A 258 -3.67 17.27 -11.06
CA GLU A 258 -2.24 17.01 -11.15
C GLU A 258 -1.93 16.28 -12.46
N PHE A 259 -0.81 16.64 -13.09
CA PHE A 259 -0.41 16.17 -14.42
C PHE A 259 -1.47 16.38 -15.52
N GLY A 260 -2.47 17.26 -15.28
CA GLY A 260 -3.60 17.49 -16.18
C GLY A 260 -4.70 16.42 -16.11
N PHE A 261 -4.69 15.54 -15.11
CA PHE A 261 -5.67 14.47 -14.93
C PHE A 261 -6.48 14.63 -13.65
N SER A 262 -7.72 14.14 -13.68
CA SER A 262 -8.62 14.16 -12.53
C SER A 262 -9.47 12.90 -12.49
N ASP A 263 -10.01 12.58 -11.31
CA ASP A 263 -11.00 11.52 -11.08
C ASP A 263 -10.47 10.14 -11.53
N VAL A 264 -9.28 9.82 -11.07
CA VAL A 264 -8.59 8.55 -11.29
C VAL A 264 -7.57 8.33 -10.18
N SER A 265 -7.35 7.09 -9.79
CA SER A 265 -6.20 6.69 -8.95
C SER A 265 -5.13 6.10 -9.86
N VAL A 266 -3.90 6.55 -9.71
CA VAL A 266 -2.75 6.11 -10.52
C VAL A 266 -1.45 6.33 -9.74
N GLY A 267 -0.44 5.52 -10.02
CA GLY A 267 0.87 5.62 -9.41
C GLY A 267 1.67 6.82 -9.89
N VAL A 268 1.88 7.79 -9.00
CA VAL A 268 2.69 8.99 -9.23
C VAL A 268 3.49 9.34 -7.97
N PRO A 269 4.50 10.23 -8.05
CA PRO A 269 5.25 10.67 -6.89
C PRO A 269 4.35 11.38 -5.86
N ALA A 270 4.41 10.95 -4.60
CA ALA A 270 3.67 11.55 -3.51
C ALA A 270 4.51 11.62 -2.23
N ILE A 271 4.33 12.66 -1.45
CA ILE A 271 4.87 12.76 -0.09
C ILE A 271 3.81 12.19 0.85
N ILE A 272 4.19 11.16 1.59
CA ILE A 272 3.34 10.51 2.59
C ILE A 272 3.78 10.93 4.00
N GLY A 273 2.84 11.33 4.81
CA GLY A 273 3.04 11.74 6.20
C GLY A 273 1.82 11.42 7.06
N LYS A 274 1.72 12.01 8.25
CA LYS A 274 0.68 11.69 9.23
C LYS A 274 -0.76 11.89 8.74
N ASN A 275 -0.97 12.77 7.75
CA ASN A 275 -2.30 13.00 7.18
C ASN A 275 -2.57 12.11 5.95
N GLY A 276 -1.72 11.11 5.67
CA GLY A 276 -1.73 10.32 4.46
C GLY A 276 -0.94 11.00 3.34
N VAL A 277 -1.56 11.26 2.20
CA VAL A 277 -0.94 11.98 1.07
C VAL A 277 -0.85 13.47 1.38
N GLU A 278 0.30 13.94 1.81
CA GLU A 278 0.53 15.36 2.13
C GLU A 278 0.62 16.21 0.84
N LYS A 279 1.22 15.65 -0.21
CA LYS A 279 1.42 16.32 -1.50
C LYS A 279 1.63 15.31 -2.61
N ILE A 280 1.01 15.55 -3.76
CA ILE A 280 1.40 14.93 -5.04
C ILE A 280 2.48 15.81 -5.65
N VAL A 281 3.62 15.20 -6.03
CA VAL A 281 4.78 15.93 -6.53
C VAL A 281 4.80 15.89 -8.05
N GLU A 282 4.46 17.01 -8.68
CA GLU A 282 4.47 17.14 -10.13
C GLU A 282 5.90 17.45 -10.62
N TYR A 283 6.61 16.42 -11.07
CA TYR A 283 7.85 16.61 -11.79
C TYR A 283 7.57 16.99 -13.25
N PRO A 284 8.42 17.79 -13.87
CA PRO A 284 8.35 18.07 -15.31
C PRO A 284 8.74 16.80 -16.09
N LEU A 285 7.79 15.89 -16.23
CA LEU A 285 7.97 14.63 -16.96
C LEU A 285 8.35 14.90 -18.42
N ASP A 286 9.27 14.08 -18.95
CA ASP A 286 9.56 14.17 -20.38
C ASP A 286 8.34 13.79 -21.23
N PRO A 287 8.31 14.14 -22.53
CA PRO A 287 7.14 13.87 -23.38
C PRO A 287 6.74 12.39 -23.42
N GLN A 288 7.70 11.46 -23.37
CA GLN A 288 7.41 10.03 -23.39
C GLN A 288 6.82 9.55 -22.07
N ASP A 289 7.36 9.99 -20.95
CA ASP A 289 6.82 9.69 -19.61
C ASP A 289 5.38 10.22 -19.47
N MET A 290 5.12 11.44 -19.98
CA MET A 290 3.78 12.03 -19.97
C MET A 290 2.80 11.24 -20.86
N GLU A 291 3.24 10.77 -22.02
CA GLU A 291 2.40 9.93 -22.88
C GLU A 291 2.11 8.57 -22.24
N ASN A 292 3.10 7.94 -21.62
CA ASN A 292 2.93 6.70 -20.88
C ASN A 292 1.95 6.87 -19.69
N LEU A 293 2.04 7.98 -18.96
CA LEU A 293 1.09 8.30 -17.88
C LEU A 293 -0.33 8.50 -18.44
N ARG A 294 -0.48 9.20 -19.58
CA ARG A 294 -1.78 9.37 -20.27
C ARG A 294 -2.41 8.03 -20.64
N ASN A 295 -1.61 7.10 -21.16
CA ASN A 295 -2.07 5.76 -21.53
C ASN A 295 -2.53 4.97 -20.31
N SER A 296 -1.80 5.04 -19.20
CA SER A 296 -2.21 4.42 -17.91
C SER A 296 -3.53 5.02 -17.40
N VAL A 297 -3.64 6.34 -17.39
CA VAL A 297 -4.88 7.03 -16.96
C VAL A 297 -6.07 6.67 -17.85
N LYS A 298 -5.88 6.62 -19.15
CA LYS A 298 -6.94 6.22 -20.11
C LYS A 298 -7.43 4.81 -19.80
N LEU A 299 -6.52 3.86 -19.67
CA LEU A 299 -6.84 2.46 -19.34
C LEU A 299 -7.60 2.36 -17.99
N LEU A 300 -7.11 3.03 -16.95
CA LEU A 300 -7.76 3.02 -15.64
C LEU A 300 -9.17 3.61 -15.68
N LYS A 301 -9.37 4.73 -16.40
CA LYS A 301 -10.71 5.32 -16.56
C LYS A 301 -11.67 4.42 -17.33
N GLU A 302 -11.21 3.71 -18.34
CA GLU A 302 -12.01 2.71 -19.06
C GLU A 302 -12.44 1.59 -18.10
N ARG A 303 -11.52 1.08 -17.28
CA ARG A 303 -11.83 0.05 -16.27
C ARG A 303 -12.76 0.54 -15.15
N LEU A 304 -12.61 1.80 -14.71
CA LEU A 304 -13.54 2.38 -13.72
C LEU A 304 -14.96 2.47 -14.27
N LYS A 305 -15.14 2.84 -15.54
CA LYS A 305 -16.47 2.82 -16.20
C LYS A 305 -17.07 1.41 -16.24
N GLU A 306 -16.26 0.39 -16.53
CA GLU A 306 -16.71 -1.02 -16.49
C GLU A 306 -17.14 -1.44 -15.08
N LEU A 307 -16.59 -0.84 -14.03
CA LEU A 307 -16.98 -1.05 -12.63
C LEU A 307 -18.17 -0.19 -12.18
N GLY A 308 -18.67 0.72 -13.02
CA GLY A 308 -19.81 1.61 -12.72
C GLY A 308 -19.44 2.95 -12.07
N TYR A 309 -18.20 3.41 -12.24
CA TYR A 309 -17.70 4.70 -11.76
C TYR A 309 -17.45 5.70 -12.88
#